data_81c9ea6baa85f5fc23868527dea06ab8
#
_entry.id   81c9ea6baa85f5fc23868527dea06ab8
#
_cell.length_a   1.000
_cell.length_b   1.000
_cell.length_c   1.000
_cell.angle_alpha   90.00
_cell.angle_beta   90.00
_cell.angle_gamma   90.00
#
_symmetry.space_group_name_H-M   'P 1'
#
loop_
_entity.id
_entity.type
_entity.pdbx_description
1 polymer ?
#
loop_
_entity_poly.entity_id
_entity_poly.type
_entity_poly.pdbx_seq_one_letter_code
_entity_poly.pdbx_strand_id
1 'polypeptide(L)'
;MRLALAVVLLSLSACIVRTQTLTSATAAATEALPIQTWTAVPQSGATATNASPSNTPIAALTMTPASVTISAVNGNLYIRRGSGSEFNPIATLLQGQTATAAGRDILNQWLYIPIPSQPGKFGWVSTLTIYSSVGGRTMDLPVVDSPLAVPAFIENCSLNNMIIQPLGVIVPPGSQFPDNIIQFDPGEYTIRNYDLPKNPEVVIIELVEGETYPLTADGTVAHHKCAQG
;
A
#
# COMPACT_ATOMS: atom_id res chain seq x y z
N MET A 1 2.22 -45.28 -57.46
CA MET A 1 3.64 -45.00 -57.16
C MET A 1 3.93 -43.56 -57.57
N ARG A 2 3.79 -42.60 -56.63
CA ARG A 2 4.25 -41.21 -56.82
C ARG A 2 4.83 -40.73 -55.44
N LEU A 3 6.16 -40.62 -55.40
CA LEU A 3 6.91 -40.04 -54.28
C LEU A 3 6.67 -38.56 -54.23
N ALA A 4 6.21 -38.03 -53.08
CA ALA A 4 6.20 -36.62 -52.80
C ALA A 4 7.35 -36.31 -51.84
N LEU A 5 8.33 -35.55 -52.33
CA LEU A 5 9.52 -35.07 -51.62
C LEU A 5 9.10 -33.83 -50.77
N ALA A 6 9.10 -33.97 -49.45
CA ALA A 6 8.88 -32.82 -48.55
C ALA A 6 10.20 -32.17 -48.24
N VAL A 7 10.38 -30.94 -48.72
CA VAL A 7 11.52 -30.06 -48.39
C VAL A 7 11.26 -29.40 -47.05
N VAL A 8 12.06 -29.76 -46.02
CA VAL A 8 12.07 -29.10 -44.72
C VAL A 8 13.00 -27.88 -44.80
N LEU A 9 12.43 -26.70 -44.78
CA LEU A 9 13.16 -25.43 -44.62
C LEU A 9 13.42 -25.18 -43.13
N LEU A 10 14.66 -25.38 -42.68
CA LEU A 10 15.14 -24.91 -41.38
C LEU A 10 15.36 -23.39 -41.48
N SER A 11 14.53 -22.61 -40.81
CA SER A 11 14.78 -21.19 -40.53
C SER A 11 15.59 -21.05 -39.28
N LEU A 12 16.88 -20.69 -39.39
CA LEU A 12 17.71 -20.26 -38.27
C LEU A 12 17.25 -18.83 -37.87
N SER A 13 16.58 -18.73 -36.74
CA SER A 13 16.34 -17.43 -36.07
C SER A 13 17.58 -17.07 -35.24
N ALA A 14 18.34 -16.08 -35.73
CA ALA A 14 19.46 -15.50 -35.02
C ALA A 14 18.92 -14.66 -33.82
N CYS A 15 19.23 -15.09 -32.59
CA CYS A 15 19.05 -14.28 -31.40
C CYS A 15 20.02 -13.10 -31.42
N ILE A 16 19.51 -11.90 -31.64
CA ILE A 16 20.27 -10.64 -31.43
C ILE A 16 20.24 -10.36 -29.93
N VAL A 17 21.34 -10.64 -29.26
CA VAL A 17 21.58 -10.19 -27.89
C VAL A 17 21.89 -8.69 -27.93
N ARG A 18 20.94 -7.89 -27.49
CA ARG A 18 21.10 -6.43 -27.36
C ARG A 18 21.75 -6.16 -26.01
N THR A 19 23.07 -5.96 -25.99
CA THR A 19 23.80 -5.49 -24.83
C THR A 19 23.44 -4.03 -24.56
N GLN A 20 22.71 -3.76 -23.47
CA GLN A 20 22.49 -2.39 -23.01
C GLN A 20 23.72 -1.96 -22.21
N THR A 21 24.42 -0.99 -22.73
CA THR A 21 25.50 -0.28 -22.03
C THR A 21 24.87 0.62 -20.98
N LEU A 22 25.12 0.32 -19.70
CA LEU A 22 24.81 1.20 -18.58
C LEU A 22 25.72 2.42 -18.66
N THR A 23 25.16 3.56 -19.06
CA THR A 23 25.84 4.85 -18.97
C THR A 23 25.82 5.28 -17.50
N SER A 24 26.98 5.29 -16.84
CA SER A 24 27.16 5.87 -15.52
C SER A 24 26.82 7.34 -15.56
N ALA A 25 25.78 7.76 -14.83
CA ALA A 25 25.47 9.16 -14.60
C ALA A 25 26.55 9.74 -13.66
N THR A 26 27.31 10.65 -14.19
CA THR A 26 28.27 11.48 -13.45
C THR A 26 27.51 12.33 -12.43
N ALA A 27 27.91 12.23 -11.16
CA ALA A 27 27.39 13.05 -10.07
C ALA A 27 27.66 14.54 -10.38
N ALA A 28 26.59 15.32 -10.49
CA ALA A 28 26.65 16.77 -10.58
C ALA A 28 27.10 17.32 -9.23
N ALA A 29 28.12 18.15 -9.28
CA ALA A 29 28.66 18.87 -8.13
C ALA A 29 27.59 19.78 -7.53
N THR A 30 27.40 19.68 -6.22
CA THR A 30 26.57 20.58 -5.41
C THR A 30 27.22 21.96 -5.40
N GLU A 31 26.67 22.94 -6.10
CA GLU A 31 27.03 24.33 -5.96
C GLU A 31 26.57 24.82 -4.57
N ALA A 32 27.55 25.26 -3.78
CA ALA A 32 27.31 25.88 -2.50
C ALA A 32 26.70 27.31 -2.72
N LEU A 33 25.48 27.50 -2.20
CA LEU A 33 24.83 28.81 -2.18
C LEU A 33 25.64 29.79 -1.30
N PRO A 34 25.83 31.04 -1.73
CA PRO A 34 26.55 32.03 -0.95
C PRO A 34 25.77 32.42 0.31
N ILE A 35 26.44 32.33 1.45
CA ILE A 35 25.96 32.84 2.73
C ILE A 35 25.87 34.36 2.64
N GLN A 36 24.67 34.90 2.68
CA GLN A 36 24.44 36.34 2.80
C GLN A 36 24.72 36.80 4.24
N THR A 37 25.86 37.46 4.42
CA THR A 37 26.21 38.10 5.67
C THR A 37 25.40 39.39 5.81
N TRP A 38 24.46 39.44 6.73
CA TRP A 38 23.71 40.66 7.07
C TRP A 38 24.59 41.59 7.89
N THR A 39 25.01 42.70 7.29
CA THR A 39 25.71 43.78 7.97
C THR A 39 24.71 44.57 8.81
N ALA A 40 24.89 44.59 10.12
CA ALA A 40 24.09 45.41 11.02
C ALA A 40 24.34 46.92 10.77
N VAL A 41 23.27 47.62 10.42
CA VAL A 41 23.26 49.09 10.33
C VAL A 41 23.15 49.66 11.74
N PRO A 42 24.01 50.57 12.18
CA PRO A 42 23.88 51.22 13.48
C PRO A 42 22.67 52.17 13.47
N GLN A 43 21.70 51.88 14.32
CA GLN A 43 20.52 52.73 14.51
C GLN A 43 20.84 53.86 15.48
N SER A 44 20.84 55.08 14.96
CA SER A 44 20.99 56.31 15.76
C SER A 44 19.83 56.47 16.74
N GLY A 45 20.18 56.78 17.97
CA GLY A 45 19.26 56.94 19.07
C GLY A 45 18.23 58.08 18.87
N ALA A 46 16.96 57.70 19.03
CA ALA A 46 15.89 58.64 19.30
C ALA A 46 15.42 58.40 20.74
N THR A 47 15.58 59.47 21.55
CA THR A 47 15.10 59.50 22.93
C THR A 47 13.57 59.53 22.92
N ALA A 48 12.95 58.42 23.26
CA ALA A 48 11.49 58.34 23.37
C ALA A 48 11.07 58.55 24.83
N THR A 49 10.24 59.51 25.04
CA THR A 49 9.54 59.87 26.28
C THR A 49 8.69 58.67 26.76
N ASN A 50 8.89 58.29 28.02
CA ASN A 50 8.13 57.24 28.70
C ASN A 50 6.65 57.60 28.83
N ALA A 51 5.80 57.03 27.98
CA ALA A 51 4.39 56.83 28.25
C ALA A 51 4.24 55.42 28.84
N SER A 52 3.82 55.34 30.10
CA SER A 52 3.54 54.06 30.78
C SER A 52 2.42 53.32 30.06
N PRO A 53 2.67 52.14 29.50
CA PRO A 53 1.59 51.37 28.90
C PRO A 53 0.71 50.78 30.01
N SER A 54 -0.57 51.11 29.99
CA SER A 54 -1.59 50.45 30.75
C SER A 54 -1.68 48.99 30.26
N ASN A 55 -1.11 48.07 31.04
CA ASN A 55 -1.21 46.62 30.80
C ASN A 55 -2.62 46.14 31.09
N THR A 56 -3.53 46.30 30.14
CA THR A 56 -4.77 45.49 30.13
C THR A 56 -4.37 44.12 29.69
N PRO A 57 -4.53 43.06 30.53
CA PRO A 57 -4.22 41.71 30.11
C PRO A 57 -5.22 41.29 29.01
N ILE A 58 -4.75 41.25 27.76
CA ILE A 58 -5.47 40.58 26.69
C ILE A 58 -5.51 39.11 27.08
N ALA A 59 -6.70 38.64 27.48
CA ALA A 59 -6.93 37.21 27.67
C ALA A 59 -6.52 36.48 26.37
N ALA A 60 -5.37 35.82 26.42
CA ALA A 60 -4.93 34.96 25.36
C ALA A 60 -6.02 33.88 25.22
N LEU A 61 -6.80 33.94 24.13
CA LEU A 61 -7.69 32.87 23.72
C LEU A 61 -6.81 31.67 23.43
N THR A 62 -6.64 30.80 24.42
CA THR A 62 -5.99 29.51 24.25
C THR A 62 -6.91 28.69 23.34
N MET A 63 -6.69 28.77 22.03
CA MET A 63 -7.35 27.89 21.09
C MET A 63 -6.82 26.48 21.34
N THR A 64 -7.61 25.70 22.06
CA THR A 64 -7.37 24.24 22.13
C THR A 64 -7.40 23.71 20.69
N PRO A 65 -6.33 23.09 20.19
CA PRO A 65 -6.35 22.53 18.84
C PRO A 65 -7.53 21.55 18.74
N ALA A 66 -8.38 21.74 17.73
CA ALA A 66 -9.51 20.85 17.50
C ALA A 66 -8.96 19.44 17.24
N SER A 67 -9.28 18.50 18.12
CA SER A 67 -8.85 17.11 17.98
C SER A 67 -9.59 16.46 16.81
N VAL A 68 -8.88 15.76 15.95
CA VAL A 68 -9.48 14.93 14.90
C VAL A 68 -9.90 13.61 15.52
N THR A 69 -11.14 13.20 15.24
CA THR A 69 -11.71 11.96 15.77
C THR A 69 -12.24 11.08 14.65
N ILE A 70 -12.28 9.77 14.89
CA ILE A 70 -12.97 8.81 14.04
C ILE A 70 -13.90 7.96 14.90
N SER A 71 -15.13 7.78 14.43
CA SER A 71 -16.16 7.01 15.09
C SER A 71 -16.62 5.86 14.22
N ALA A 72 -16.85 4.70 14.82
CA ALA A 72 -17.49 3.56 14.18
C ALA A 72 -19.03 3.72 14.27
N VAL A 73 -19.71 4.01 13.15
CA VAL A 73 -21.12 4.45 13.15
C VAL A 73 -22.11 3.37 12.71
N ASN A 74 -21.89 2.68 11.61
CA ASN A 74 -22.84 1.71 11.03
C ASN A 74 -22.39 0.26 11.22
N GLY A 75 -21.43 0.01 12.08
CA GLY A 75 -20.81 -1.28 12.33
C GLY A 75 -19.41 -1.11 12.92
N ASN A 76 -18.72 -2.21 13.09
CA ASN A 76 -17.36 -2.20 13.61
C ASN A 76 -16.37 -1.76 12.52
N LEU A 77 -15.28 -1.08 12.93
CA LEU A 77 -14.16 -0.73 12.07
C LEU A 77 -12.94 -1.59 12.41
N TYR A 78 -12.35 -2.23 11.42
CA TYR A 78 -11.06 -2.87 11.59
C TYR A 78 -9.95 -1.84 11.79
N ILE A 79 -9.12 -2.09 12.80
CA ILE A 79 -7.86 -1.40 13.03
C ILE A 79 -6.77 -2.30 12.46
N ARG A 80 -6.10 -1.83 11.42
CA ARG A 80 -5.11 -2.62 10.66
C ARG A 80 -3.69 -2.27 11.03
N ARG A 81 -2.74 -3.13 10.69
CA ARG A 81 -1.32 -2.93 10.93
C ARG A 81 -0.73 -1.79 10.10
N GLY A 82 -1.24 -1.56 8.91
CA GLY A 82 -0.82 -0.53 7.96
C GLY A 82 -2.00 0.19 7.30
N SER A 83 -1.71 1.22 6.52
CA SER A 83 -2.69 2.08 5.83
C SER A 83 -3.12 1.48 4.49
N GLY A 84 -3.83 0.35 4.53
CA GLY A 84 -4.35 -0.34 3.36
C GLY A 84 -5.23 -1.53 3.75
N SER A 85 -6.07 -1.99 2.81
CA SER A 85 -6.92 -3.17 3.02
C SER A 85 -6.11 -4.47 3.02
N GLU A 86 -4.97 -4.47 2.37
CA GLU A 86 -4.00 -5.57 2.30
C GLU A 86 -3.32 -5.89 3.63
N PHE A 87 -3.35 -4.97 4.59
CA PHE A 87 -2.77 -5.20 5.91
C PHE A 87 -3.72 -5.96 6.84
N ASN A 88 -3.17 -6.84 7.66
CA ASN A 88 -3.93 -7.60 8.63
C ASN A 88 -4.66 -6.71 9.65
N PRO A 89 -5.94 -7.02 9.97
CA PRO A 89 -6.62 -6.42 11.10
C PRO A 89 -5.98 -6.92 12.40
N ILE A 90 -5.53 -5.98 13.24
CA ILE A 90 -4.88 -6.25 14.53
C ILE A 90 -5.78 -5.95 15.72
N ALA A 91 -6.87 -5.22 15.48
CA ALA A 91 -7.88 -4.87 16.49
C ALA A 91 -9.17 -4.39 15.80
N THR A 92 -10.16 -4.02 16.61
CA THR A 92 -11.45 -3.52 16.15
C THR A 92 -11.89 -2.35 17.00
N LEU A 93 -12.33 -1.26 16.36
CA LEU A 93 -13.09 -0.19 16.98
C LEU A 93 -14.56 -0.59 16.89
N LEU A 94 -15.19 -0.85 18.02
CA LEU A 94 -16.57 -1.32 18.07
C LEU A 94 -17.55 -0.22 17.69
N GLN A 95 -18.69 -0.59 17.14
CA GLN A 95 -19.77 0.34 16.80
C GLN A 95 -20.11 1.23 18.01
N GLY A 96 -20.22 2.53 17.76
CA GLY A 96 -20.45 3.56 18.78
C GLY A 96 -19.19 4.06 19.47
N GLN A 97 -18.05 3.41 19.31
CA GLN A 97 -16.79 3.91 19.84
C GLN A 97 -16.18 5.00 18.96
N THR A 98 -15.45 5.89 19.63
CA THR A 98 -14.70 6.98 19.01
C THR A 98 -13.26 6.96 19.48
N ALA A 99 -12.33 7.19 18.57
CA ALA A 99 -10.92 7.34 18.87
C ALA A 99 -10.39 8.69 18.36
N THR A 100 -9.43 9.28 19.10
CA THR A 100 -8.72 10.48 18.63
C THR A 100 -7.57 10.07 17.74
N ALA A 101 -7.50 10.63 16.53
CA ALA A 101 -6.44 10.36 15.60
C ALA A 101 -5.13 11.08 16.00
N ALA A 102 -4.02 10.35 15.91
CA ALA A 102 -2.67 10.84 16.16
C ALA A 102 -1.93 11.20 14.86
N GLY A 103 -2.42 10.73 13.71
CA GLY A 103 -1.83 10.96 12.41
C GLY A 103 -2.73 10.49 11.26
N ARG A 104 -2.25 10.68 10.05
CA ARG A 104 -2.89 10.24 8.81
C ARG A 104 -1.87 9.69 7.82
N ASP A 105 -2.34 8.92 6.84
CA ASP A 105 -1.52 8.58 5.67
C ASP A 105 -1.37 9.78 4.71
N ILE A 106 -0.46 9.65 3.76
CA ILE A 106 -0.17 10.72 2.79
C ILE A 106 -1.39 11.05 1.90
N LEU A 107 -2.23 10.06 1.60
CA LEU A 107 -3.43 10.21 0.77
C LEU A 107 -4.66 10.69 1.56
N ASN A 108 -4.55 10.80 2.88
CA ASN A 108 -5.66 11.17 3.78
C ASN A 108 -6.86 10.20 3.71
N GLN A 109 -6.58 8.93 3.45
CA GLN A 109 -7.57 7.85 3.37
C GLN A 109 -7.59 6.97 4.61
N TRP A 110 -6.54 7.05 5.42
CA TRP A 110 -6.37 6.29 6.66
C TRP A 110 -5.97 7.19 7.81
N LEU A 111 -6.52 6.91 8.99
CA LEU A 111 -6.15 7.60 10.24
C LEU A 111 -5.40 6.65 11.16
N TYR A 112 -4.32 7.15 11.75
CA TYR A 112 -3.51 6.47 12.74
C TYR A 112 -4.07 6.75 14.12
N ILE A 113 -4.59 5.72 14.79
CA ILE A 113 -5.30 5.85 16.06
C ILE A 113 -4.71 4.94 17.14
N PRO A 114 -4.81 5.31 18.44
CA PRO A 114 -4.49 4.39 19.51
C PRO A 114 -5.48 3.22 19.52
N ILE A 115 -4.99 2.01 19.77
CA ILE A 115 -5.84 0.81 19.89
C ILE A 115 -6.50 0.81 21.28
N PRO A 116 -7.85 0.85 21.35
CA PRO A 116 -8.56 1.04 22.64
C PRO A 116 -8.20 0.03 23.72
N SER A 117 -7.93 -1.23 23.35
CA SER A 117 -7.61 -2.32 24.29
C SER A 117 -6.12 -2.51 24.56
N GLN A 118 -5.24 -1.71 23.92
CA GLN A 118 -3.79 -1.92 23.95
C GLN A 118 -3.04 -0.59 24.15
N PRO A 119 -2.90 -0.10 25.40
CA PRO A 119 -2.24 1.17 25.69
C PRO A 119 -0.84 1.26 25.04
N GLY A 120 -0.57 2.38 24.39
CA GLY A 120 0.71 2.63 23.71
C GLY A 120 0.86 1.98 22.34
N LYS A 121 -0.10 1.15 21.89
CA LYS A 121 -0.14 0.61 20.53
C LYS A 121 -1.09 1.41 19.66
N PHE A 122 -0.75 1.48 18.40
CA PHE A 122 -1.49 2.21 17.38
C PHE A 122 -1.75 1.32 16.17
N GLY A 123 -2.75 1.72 15.38
CA GLY A 123 -3.07 1.08 14.12
C GLY A 123 -3.85 2.02 13.22
N TRP A 124 -4.22 1.53 12.05
CA TRP A 124 -4.79 2.30 10.96
C TRP A 124 -6.26 1.95 10.75
N VAL A 125 -7.10 2.97 10.59
CA VAL A 125 -8.52 2.84 10.26
C VAL A 125 -8.84 3.61 8.99
N SER A 126 -9.62 3.00 8.11
CA SER A 126 -10.06 3.64 6.85
C SER A 126 -11.10 4.72 7.10
N THR A 127 -10.95 5.84 6.39
CA THR A 127 -11.95 6.92 6.32
C THR A 127 -12.93 6.75 5.16
N LEU A 128 -12.67 5.80 4.25
CA LEU A 128 -13.42 5.62 3.00
C LEU A 128 -14.63 4.69 3.13
N THR A 129 -14.85 4.11 4.31
CA THR A 129 -15.92 3.14 4.50
C THR A 129 -17.21 3.83 5.00
N ILE A 130 -18.37 3.23 4.71
CA ILE A 130 -19.67 3.66 5.26
C ILE A 130 -19.78 3.43 6.78
N TYR A 131 -18.84 2.72 7.36
CA TYR A 131 -18.79 2.39 8.80
C TYR A 131 -18.04 3.44 9.61
N SER A 132 -17.35 4.38 8.96
CA SER A 132 -16.56 5.44 9.61
C SER A 132 -17.21 6.80 9.49
N SER A 133 -17.12 7.61 10.56
CA SER A 133 -17.43 9.03 10.56
C SER A 133 -16.26 9.80 11.14
N VAL A 134 -15.77 10.79 10.43
CA VAL A 134 -14.61 11.59 10.82
C VAL A 134 -15.06 12.97 11.29
N GLY A 135 -14.61 13.37 12.48
CA GLY A 135 -14.79 14.72 13.03
C GLY A 135 -13.47 15.49 13.04
N GLY A 136 -13.56 16.78 12.71
CA GLY A 136 -12.37 17.64 12.65
C GLY A 136 -11.70 17.66 11.28
N ARG A 137 -10.56 18.35 11.20
CA ARG A 137 -9.83 18.59 9.95
C ARG A 137 -8.61 17.67 9.86
N THR A 138 -8.73 16.59 9.10
CA THR A 138 -7.69 15.57 9.00
C THR A 138 -6.38 16.07 8.43
N MET A 139 -6.40 17.09 7.58
CA MET A 139 -5.21 17.69 6.99
C MET A 139 -4.30 18.38 8.01
N ASP A 140 -4.80 18.67 9.21
CA ASP A 140 -4.01 19.28 10.30
C ASP A 140 -3.20 18.22 11.07
N LEU A 141 -3.46 16.91 10.82
CA LEU A 141 -2.72 15.82 11.41
C LEU A 141 -1.35 15.62 10.72
N PRO A 142 -0.33 15.21 11.47
CA PRO A 142 0.93 14.81 10.88
C PRO A 142 0.75 13.60 9.96
N VAL A 143 1.55 13.54 8.89
CA VAL A 143 1.66 12.35 8.06
C VAL A 143 2.51 11.32 8.80
N VAL A 144 2.00 10.09 8.85
CA VAL A 144 2.69 8.94 9.45
C VAL A 144 2.91 7.90 8.36
N ASP A 145 4.11 7.36 8.29
CA ASP A 145 4.45 6.32 7.32
C ASP A 145 3.83 4.98 7.74
N SER A 146 3.25 4.29 6.76
CA SER A 146 2.79 2.92 6.93
C SER A 146 3.98 1.95 6.91
N PRO A 147 3.96 0.89 7.72
CA PRO A 147 4.96 -0.17 7.60
C PRO A 147 4.87 -0.84 6.22
N LEU A 148 5.93 -1.54 5.82
CA LEU A 148 5.88 -2.40 4.64
C LEU A 148 5.00 -3.62 4.91
N ALA A 149 4.23 -4.02 3.90
CA ALA A 149 3.43 -5.24 3.96
C ALA A 149 4.33 -6.49 3.95
N VAL A 150 3.91 -7.53 4.66
CA VAL A 150 4.57 -8.85 4.59
C VAL A 150 4.10 -9.54 3.31
N PRO A 151 4.99 -10.15 2.49
CA PRO A 151 4.60 -10.87 1.29
C PRO A 151 3.57 -11.95 1.55
N ALA A 152 2.66 -12.15 0.59
CA ALA A 152 1.68 -13.22 0.56
C ALA A 152 2.05 -14.26 -0.50
N PHE A 153 1.33 -15.40 -0.54
CA PHE A 153 1.59 -16.48 -1.47
C PHE A 153 0.30 -16.93 -2.16
N ILE A 154 0.41 -17.33 -3.43
CA ILE A 154 -0.63 -18.08 -4.13
C ILE A 154 -0.10 -19.49 -4.34
N GLU A 155 -0.86 -20.48 -3.85
CA GLU A 155 -0.61 -21.89 -4.09
C GLU A 155 -1.64 -22.42 -5.08
N ASN A 156 -1.21 -22.75 -6.31
CA ASN A 156 -2.09 -23.30 -7.32
C ASN A 156 -2.29 -24.80 -7.10
N CYS A 157 -3.45 -25.19 -6.60
CA CYS A 157 -3.83 -26.57 -6.34
C CYS A 157 -4.60 -27.23 -7.52
N SER A 158 -4.82 -26.47 -8.60
CA SER A 158 -5.53 -26.93 -9.79
C SER A 158 -4.64 -27.76 -10.72
N LEU A 159 -5.23 -28.29 -11.79
CA LEU A 159 -4.51 -29.08 -12.81
C LEU A 159 -3.98 -28.21 -13.97
N ASN A 160 -4.32 -26.92 -13.99
CA ASN A 160 -4.00 -26.00 -15.07
C ASN A 160 -3.02 -24.92 -14.63
N ASN A 161 -2.28 -24.36 -15.58
CA ASN A 161 -1.52 -23.14 -15.36
C ASN A 161 -2.48 -21.97 -15.16
N MET A 162 -2.20 -21.13 -14.17
CA MET A 162 -2.96 -19.92 -13.89
C MET A 162 -2.12 -18.67 -14.17
N ILE A 163 -2.71 -17.69 -14.82
CA ILE A 163 -2.06 -16.39 -15.03
C ILE A 163 -2.66 -15.37 -14.06
N ILE A 164 -1.78 -14.66 -13.34
CA ILE A 164 -2.13 -13.68 -12.31
C ILE A 164 -1.99 -12.27 -12.90
N GLN A 165 -3.09 -11.56 -12.98
CA GLN A 165 -3.14 -10.19 -13.50
C GLN A 165 -3.15 -9.18 -12.32
N PRO A 166 -2.55 -7.97 -12.50
CA PRO A 166 -2.00 -7.41 -13.73
C PRO A 166 -0.56 -7.84 -14.08
N LEU A 167 0.10 -8.62 -13.24
CA LEU A 167 1.54 -8.91 -13.36
C LEU A 167 1.89 -9.86 -14.51
N GLY A 168 0.92 -10.65 -15.00
CA GLY A 168 1.15 -11.64 -16.05
C GLY A 168 1.99 -12.85 -15.61
N VAL A 169 2.13 -13.07 -14.30
CA VAL A 169 2.87 -14.20 -13.73
C VAL A 169 2.07 -15.47 -13.92
N ILE A 170 2.72 -16.54 -14.40
CA ILE A 170 2.12 -17.87 -14.51
C ILE A 170 2.50 -18.69 -13.31
N VAL A 171 1.47 -19.20 -12.60
CA VAL A 171 1.61 -20.13 -11.47
C VAL A 171 1.29 -21.54 -12.00
N PRO A 172 2.27 -22.46 -12.03
CA PRO A 172 2.08 -23.80 -12.54
C PRO A 172 1.10 -24.63 -11.71
N PRO A 173 0.60 -25.77 -12.24
CA PRO A 173 -0.38 -26.62 -11.54
C PRO A 173 0.21 -27.30 -10.30
N GLY A 174 -0.67 -27.75 -9.39
CA GLY A 174 -0.30 -28.40 -8.13
C GLY A 174 0.57 -29.66 -8.27
N SER A 175 0.57 -30.26 -9.46
CA SER A 175 1.48 -31.40 -9.77
C SER A 175 2.96 -31.00 -9.87
N GLN A 176 3.26 -29.70 -9.91
CA GLN A 176 4.63 -29.16 -10.03
C GLN A 176 5.13 -28.54 -8.70
N PHE A 177 4.72 -29.13 -7.57
CA PHE A 177 5.25 -28.71 -6.27
C PHE A 177 6.80 -28.79 -6.24
N PRO A 178 7.54 -27.80 -5.69
CA PRO A 178 7.06 -26.57 -5.02
C PRO A 178 6.84 -25.38 -5.95
N ASP A 179 7.01 -25.49 -7.26
CA ASP A 179 6.94 -24.38 -8.22
C ASP A 179 5.50 -23.80 -8.36
N ASN A 180 4.49 -24.55 -7.88
CA ASN A 180 3.10 -24.10 -7.81
C ASN A 180 2.81 -23.09 -6.68
N ILE A 181 3.82 -22.71 -5.88
CA ILE A 181 3.72 -21.71 -4.82
C ILE A 181 4.58 -20.51 -5.20
N ILE A 182 3.94 -19.37 -5.44
CA ILE A 182 4.65 -18.16 -5.85
C ILE A 182 4.30 -17.03 -4.89
N GLN A 183 5.34 -16.23 -4.54
CA GLN A 183 5.24 -15.05 -3.71
C GLN A 183 4.69 -13.87 -4.50
N PHE A 184 3.79 -13.12 -3.87
CA PHE A 184 3.22 -11.87 -4.38
C PHE A 184 3.22 -10.80 -3.30
N ASP A 185 3.20 -9.53 -3.71
CA ASP A 185 2.86 -8.46 -2.80
C ASP A 185 1.36 -8.55 -2.46
N PRO A 186 0.94 -8.18 -1.23
CA PRO A 186 -0.47 -8.09 -0.89
C PRO A 186 -1.22 -7.12 -1.80
N GLY A 187 -2.47 -7.43 -2.12
CA GLY A 187 -3.30 -6.62 -3.00
C GLY A 187 -4.36 -7.43 -3.75
N GLU A 188 -5.07 -6.75 -4.66
CA GLU A 188 -6.11 -7.36 -5.50
C GLU A 188 -5.51 -7.94 -6.78
N TYR A 189 -5.88 -9.19 -7.09
CA TYR A 189 -5.45 -9.91 -8.26
C TYR A 189 -6.61 -10.61 -8.95
N THR A 190 -6.61 -10.54 -10.29
CA THR A 190 -7.49 -11.35 -11.13
C THR A 190 -6.76 -12.59 -11.60
N ILE A 191 -7.29 -13.76 -11.29
CA ILE A 191 -6.72 -15.05 -11.68
C ILE A 191 -7.49 -15.58 -12.88
N ARG A 192 -6.76 -15.98 -13.93
CA ARG A 192 -7.32 -16.53 -15.16
C ARG A 192 -6.70 -17.88 -15.48
N ASN A 193 -7.48 -18.77 -16.08
CA ASN A 193 -6.97 -20.07 -16.54
C ASN A 193 -6.18 -19.89 -17.85
N TYR A 194 -4.87 -20.11 -17.81
CA TYR A 194 -3.99 -19.94 -18.95
C TYR A 194 -4.14 -21.03 -20.01
N ASP A 195 -4.52 -22.24 -19.61
CA ASP A 195 -4.61 -23.41 -20.48
C ASP A 195 -5.95 -23.52 -21.23
N LEU A 196 -6.96 -22.72 -20.81
CA LEU A 196 -8.25 -22.67 -21.50
C LEU A 196 -8.31 -21.58 -22.58
N PRO A 197 -9.08 -21.81 -23.66
CA PRO A 197 -9.26 -20.80 -24.71
C PRO A 197 -9.78 -19.48 -24.17
N LYS A 198 -9.21 -18.36 -24.61
CA LYS A 198 -9.53 -16.99 -24.19
C LYS A 198 -9.15 -16.65 -22.73
N ASN A 199 -8.42 -17.52 -22.05
CA ASN A 199 -7.98 -17.33 -20.66
C ASN A 199 -9.12 -16.84 -19.76
N PRO A 200 -10.18 -17.63 -19.57
CA PRO A 200 -11.33 -17.19 -18.78
C PRO A 200 -10.93 -16.81 -17.37
N GLU A 201 -11.62 -15.84 -16.82
CA GLU A 201 -11.47 -15.46 -15.43
C GLU A 201 -11.97 -16.59 -14.52
N VAL A 202 -11.18 -16.92 -13.51
CA VAL A 202 -11.49 -17.92 -12.50
C VAL A 202 -12.02 -17.27 -11.24
N VAL A 203 -11.28 -16.28 -10.72
CA VAL A 203 -11.62 -15.57 -9.48
C VAL A 203 -10.85 -14.25 -9.39
N ILE A 204 -11.43 -13.29 -8.69
CA ILE A 204 -10.73 -12.10 -8.18
C ILE A 204 -10.50 -12.32 -6.69
N ILE A 205 -9.28 -12.11 -6.23
CA ILE A 205 -8.88 -12.31 -4.83
C ILE A 205 -8.23 -11.04 -4.28
N GLU A 206 -8.40 -10.83 -2.98
CA GLU A 206 -7.60 -9.86 -2.21
C GLU A 206 -6.60 -10.66 -1.36
N LEU A 207 -5.32 -10.60 -1.72
CA LEU A 207 -4.25 -11.20 -0.93
C LEU A 207 -3.93 -10.33 0.26
N VAL A 208 -4.05 -10.91 1.45
CA VAL A 208 -3.68 -10.25 2.71
C VAL A 208 -2.25 -10.65 3.09
N GLU A 209 -1.53 -9.73 3.71
CA GLU A 209 -0.14 -9.93 4.10
C GLU A 209 0.08 -11.19 4.96
N GLY A 210 1.12 -11.93 4.61
CA GLY A 210 1.53 -13.16 5.33
C GLY A 210 0.63 -14.36 5.11
N GLU A 211 -0.43 -14.25 4.29
CA GLU A 211 -1.34 -15.36 3.98
C GLU A 211 -0.88 -16.16 2.75
N THR A 212 -1.28 -17.42 2.71
CA THR A 212 -1.20 -18.27 1.52
C THR A 212 -2.61 -18.52 1.02
N TYR A 213 -2.91 -18.11 -0.22
CA TYR A 213 -4.18 -18.35 -0.86
C TYR A 213 -4.15 -19.67 -1.66
N PRO A 214 -4.90 -20.69 -1.24
CA PRO A 214 -5.00 -21.94 -1.99
C PRO A 214 -5.99 -21.78 -3.14
N LEU A 215 -5.52 -21.78 -4.37
CA LEU A 215 -6.34 -21.71 -5.57
C LEU A 215 -6.82 -23.09 -5.95
N THR A 216 -8.04 -23.45 -5.55
CA THR A 216 -8.64 -24.77 -5.75
C THR A 216 -9.54 -24.86 -6.98
N ALA A 217 -9.96 -23.72 -7.56
CA ALA A 217 -10.79 -23.63 -8.75
C ALA A 217 -9.95 -23.36 -9.99
N ASP A 218 -10.36 -23.89 -11.15
CA ASP A 218 -9.66 -23.71 -12.43
C ASP A 218 -10.56 -23.07 -13.52
N GLY A 219 -11.73 -22.59 -13.13
CA GLY A 219 -12.74 -22.06 -14.06
C GLY A 219 -13.60 -23.14 -14.71
N THR A 220 -13.43 -24.38 -14.31
CA THR A 220 -14.34 -25.51 -14.59
C THR A 220 -15.19 -25.82 -13.36
N VAL A 221 -16.06 -26.82 -13.44
CA VAL A 221 -16.85 -27.30 -12.27
C VAL A 221 -16.03 -28.13 -11.29
N ALA A 222 -14.78 -28.44 -11.62
CA ALA A 222 -13.91 -29.23 -10.76
C ALA A 222 -13.28 -28.35 -9.67
N HIS A 223 -13.28 -28.86 -8.44
CA HIS A 223 -12.54 -28.30 -7.32
C HIS A 223 -11.39 -29.24 -6.96
N HIS A 224 -10.20 -28.68 -6.90
CA HIS A 224 -8.98 -29.42 -6.58
C HIS A 224 -8.55 -29.11 -5.14
N LYS A 225 -7.84 -30.06 -4.54
CA LYS A 225 -7.22 -29.88 -3.22
C LYS A 225 -5.72 -29.76 -3.41
N CYS A 226 -5.09 -28.88 -2.65
CA CYS A 226 -3.65 -28.89 -2.57
C CYS A 226 -3.15 -30.24 -2.05
N ALA A 227 -2.11 -30.77 -2.66
CA ALA A 227 -1.41 -31.91 -2.09
C ALA A 227 -0.85 -31.45 -0.73
N GLN A 228 -1.25 -32.13 0.33
CA GLN A 228 -0.61 -31.90 1.63
C GLN A 228 0.80 -32.44 1.52
N GLY A 229 1.80 -31.54 1.59
CA GLY A 229 3.22 -31.90 1.59
C GLY A 229 3.64 -32.65 2.82
#